data_c6200ea9e1b833d6d18123c4b8ad7c37
#
_entry.id   c6200ea9e1b833d6d18123c4b8ad7c37
#
_cell.length_a   1.000
_cell.length_b   1.000
_cell.length_c   1.000
_cell.angle_alpha   90.00
_cell.angle_beta   90.00
_cell.angle_gamma   90.00
#
_symmetry.space_group_name_H-M   'P 1'
#
loop_
_entity.id
_entity.type
_entity.pdbx_description
1 polymer ?
#
loop_
_entity_poly.entity_id
_entity_poly.type
_entity_poly.pdbx_seq_one_letter_code
_entity_poly.pdbx_strand_id
1 'polypeptide(L)'
;RWVVLFSHPGDFTPVCTTEFIAFSKMNTYFENLNTCLLGLSIDSNASHLAWLYDICMRTGVRVPFPVIADRSGEIARRYGMVANEISNTETVRNVFIIDDKGIIRVILVYPLNVGRCIPEILRIIEALQTADCNKASTPANWLPGDPIIVPAPKTCNELTGRVKEIKENRNGISWYLS
;
A
#
# COMPACT_ATOMS: atom_id res chain seq x y z
N ARG A 1 -0.01 -14.54 1.16
CA ARG A 1 -0.34 -13.50 0.18
C ARG A 1 -0.43 -12.16 0.89
N TRP A 2 0.09 -11.10 0.27
CA TRP A 2 0.00 -9.74 0.76
C TRP A 2 -1.42 -9.17 0.57
N VAL A 3 -1.79 -8.19 1.39
CA VAL A 3 -3.10 -7.54 1.33
C VAL A 3 -2.93 -6.03 1.39
N VAL A 4 -3.61 -5.32 0.49
CA VAL A 4 -3.86 -3.89 0.61
C VAL A 4 -5.30 -3.71 1.08
N LEU A 5 -5.49 -3.48 2.39
CA LEU A 5 -6.77 -3.11 2.97
C LEU A 5 -6.89 -1.58 2.90
N PHE A 6 -7.91 -1.08 2.22
CA PHE A 6 -8.12 0.36 2.10
C PHE A 6 -9.56 0.75 2.38
N SER A 7 -9.74 1.84 3.12
CA SER A 7 -11.06 2.39 3.40
C SER A 7 -11.40 3.53 2.44
N HIS A 8 -12.70 3.75 2.22
CA HIS A 8 -13.22 4.92 1.50
C HIS A 8 -14.41 5.53 2.24
N PRO A 9 -14.60 6.85 2.18
CA PRO A 9 -15.63 7.56 2.95
C PRO A 9 -17.06 7.13 2.63
N GLY A 10 -17.38 6.90 1.38
CA GLY A 10 -18.73 6.51 0.98
C GLY A 10 -18.86 6.16 -0.50
N ASP A 11 -19.80 5.27 -0.79
CA ASP A 11 -20.21 4.93 -2.16
C ASP A 11 -20.80 6.16 -2.86
N PHE A 12 -20.83 6.11 -4.18
CA PHE A 12 -21.38 7.20 -5.03
C PHE A 12 -20.75 8.57 -4.84
N THR A 13 -19.51 8.63 -4.29
CA THR A 13 -18.76 9.86 -4.15
C THR A 13 -17.70 10.02 -5.24
N PRO A 14 -17.39 11.27 -5.70
CA PRO A 14 -16.52 11.47 -6.85
C PRO A 14 -15.12 10.93 -6.67
N VAL A 15 -14.42 11.26 -5.59
CA VAL A 15 -13.04 10.84 -5.34
C VAL A 15 -12.94 9.34 -5.16
N CYS A 16 -13.87 8.73 -4.39
CA CYS A 16 -13.88 7.27 -4.20
C CYS A 16 -14.08 6.54 -5.53
N THR A 17 -14.95 7.06 -6.40
CA THR A 17 -15.18 6.47 -7.73
C THR A 17 -13.90 6.50 -8.58
N THR A 18 -13.15 7.61 -8.58
CA THR A 18 -11.88 7.68 -9.30
C THR A 18 -10.84 6.71 -8.75
N GLU A 19 -10.79 6.53 -7.42
CA GLU A 19 -9.89 5.59 -6.77
C GLU A 19 -10.20 4.13 -7.12
N PHE A 20 -11.48 3.74 -7.08
CA PHE A 20 -11.89 2.38 -7.45
C PHE A 20 -11.59 2.05 -8.91
N ILE A 21 -11.79 3.02 -9.81
CA ILE A 21 -11.39 2.88 -11.22
C ILE A 21 -9.87 2.70 -11.34
N ALA A 22 -9.09 3.51 -10.63
CA ALA A 22 -7.62 3.44 -10.68
C ALA A 22 -7.10 2.11 -10.10
N PHE A 23 -7.58 1.68 -8.94
CA PHE A 23 -7.24 0.38 -8.36
C PHE A 23 -7.62 -0.77 -9.30
N SER A 24 -8.80 -0.71 -9.91
CA SER A 24 -9.26 -1.75 -10.83
C SER A 24 -8.38 -1.88 -12.06
N LYS A 25 -7.98 -0.75 -12.65
CA LYS A 25 -7.07 -0.73 -13.80
C LYS A 25 -5.68 -1.26 -13.47
N MET A 26 -5.25 -1.12 -12.21
CA MET A 26 -3.95 -1.60 -11.74
C MET A 26 -4.00 -2.95 -11.03
N ASN A 27 -5.16 -3.60 -10.92
CA ASN A 27 -5.31 -4.84 -10.15
C ASN A 27 -4.34 -5.95 -10.57
N THR A 28 -4.11 -6.13 -11.86
CA THR A 28 -3.16 -7.14 -12.36
C THR A 28 -1.74 -6.90 -11.88
N TYR A 29 -1.31 -5.64 -11.72
CA TYR A 29 0.02 -5.35 -11.17
C TYR A 29 0.13 -5.76 -9.71
N PHE A 30 -0.93 -5.53 -8.90
CA PHE A 30 -0.98 -6.03 -7.53
C PHE A 30 -0.97 -7.55 -7.47
N GLU A 31 -1.73 -8.21 -8.33
CA GLU A 31 -1.74 -9.69 -8.42
C GLU A 31 -0.37 -10.26 -8.77
N ASN A 32 0.36 -9.63 -9.69
CA ASN A 32 1.73 -10.03 -10.06
C ASN A 32 2.70 -9.92 -8.87
N LEU A 33 2.44 -9.03 -7.92
CA LEU A 33 3.17 -8.92 -6.66
C LEU A 33 2.58 -9.81 -5.55
N ASN A 34 1.82 -10.85 -5.91
CA ASN A 34 1.15 -11.73 -4.94
C ASN A 34 0.33 -10.96 -3.89
N THR A 35 -0.26 -9.84 -4.29
CA THR A 35 -1.03 -8.93 -3.42
C THR A 35 -2.48 -8.91 -3.85
N CYS A 36 -3.42 -8.92 -2.90
CA CYS A 36 -4.84 -8.71 -3.15
C CYS A 36 -5.30 -7.36 -2.59
N LEU A 37 -6.25 -6.76 -3.28
CA LEU A 37 -6.93 -5.54 -2.87
C LEU A 37 -8.19 -5.89 -2.07
N LEU A 38 -8.48 -5.14 -1.02
CA LEU A 38 -9.66 -5.28 -0.19
C LEU A 38 -10.17 -3.90 0.21
N GLY A 39 -11.29 -3.49 -0.37
CA GLY A 39 -11.97 -2.24 -0.01
C GLY A 39 -12.77 -2.38 1.28
N LEU A 40 -13.03 -1.25 1.96
CA LEU A 40 -13.88 -1.20 3.14
C LEU A 40 -14.58 0.15 3.24
N SER A 41 -15.88 0.14 3.53
CA SER A 41 -16.60 1.30 4.06
C SER A 41 -17.73 0.86 4.99
N ILE A 42 -18.38 1.83 5.63
CA ILE A 42 -19.56 1.60 6.47
C ILE A 42 -20.86 1.50 5.67
N ASP A 43 -20.80 1.63 4.36
CA ASP A 43 -21.97 1.47 3.48
C ASP A 43 -22.53 0.05 3.53
N SER A 44 -23.73 -0.11 3.04
CA SER A 44 -24.39 -1.41 3.00
C SER A 44 -23.91 -2.26 1.82
N ASN A 45 -24.03 -3.57 1.92
CA ASN A 45 -23.75 -4.46 0.81
C ASN A 45 -24.60 -4.12 -0.44
N ALA A 46 -25.87 -3.71 -0.25
CA ALA A 46 -26.72 -3.29 -1.37
C ALA A 46 -26.21 -2.01 -2.03
N SER A 47 -25.69 -1.05 -1.24
CA SER A 47 -25.06 0.15 -1.76
C SER A 47 -23.81 -0.19 -2.58
N HIS A 48 -22.90 -1.01 -2.04
CA HIS A 48 -21.72 -1.46 -2.77
C HIS A 48 -22.08 -2.10 -4.11
N LEU A 49 -23.02 -3.04 -4.12
CA LEU A 49 -23.44 -3.72 -5.34
C LEU A 49 -23.99 -2.74 -6.39
N ALA A 50 -24.84 -1.80 -5.96
CA ALA A 50 -25.41 -0.79 -6.86
C ALA A 50 -24.33 0.15 -7.41
N TRP A 51 -23.40 0.62 -6.55
CA TRP A 51 -22.33 1.51 -6.94
C TRP A 51 -21.32 0.84 -7.88
N LEU A 52 -20.86 -0.37 -7.57
CA LEU A 52 -19.95 -1.12 -8.42
C LEU A 52 -20.55 -1.43 -9.79
N TYR A 53 -21.87 -1.73 -9.83
CA TYR A 53 -22.61 -1.88 -11.07
C TYR A 53 -22.66 -0.57 -11.87
N ASP A 54 -22.95 0.56 -11.23
CA ASP A 54 -23.00 1.88 -11.87
C ASP A 54 -21.62 2.28 -12.45
N ILE A 55 -20.53 2.05 -11.70
CA ILE A 55 -19.14 2.25 -12.19
C ILE A 55 -18.95 1.44 -13.48
N CYS A 56 -19.30 0.16 -13.46
CA CYS A 56 -19.14 -0.71 -14.62
C CYS A 56 -19.94 -0.21 -15.83
N MET A 57 -21.19 0.14 -15.62
CA MET A 57 -22.10 0.59 -16.71
C MET A 57 -21.67 1.93 -17.30
N ARG A 58 -21.17 2.87 -16.51
CA ARG A 58 -20.77 4.20 -16.98
C ARG A 58 -19.37 4.26 -17.55
N THR A 59 -18.45 3.46 -17.04
CA THR A 59 -17.03 3.56 -17.38
C THR A 59 -16.47 2.35 -18.11
N GLY A 60 -17.21 1.24 -18.17
CA GLY A 60 -16.74 -0.03 -18.68
C GLY A 60 -15.73 -0.74 -17.75
N VAL A 61 -15.40 -0.15 -16.60
CA VAL A 61 -14.44 -0.73 -15.65
C VAL A 61 -15.16 -1.58 -14.63
N ARG A 62 -14.91 -2.88 -14.66
CA ARG A 62 -15.40 -3.80 -13.63
C ARG A 62 -14.41 -3.82 -12.47
N VAL A 63 -14.90 -3.65 -11.24
CA VAL A 63 -14.10 -3.77 -10.02
C VAL A 63 -13.87 -5.26 -9.72
N PRO A 64 -12.60 -5.73 -9.71
CA PRO A 64 -12.29 -7.16 -9.60
C PRO A 64 -12.01 -7.63 -8.17
N PHE A 65 -12.04 -6.74 -7.19
CA PHE A 65 -11.71 -7.04 -5.79
C PHE A 65 -12.94 -6.88 -4.88
N PRO A 66 -12.96 -7.58 -3.73
CA PRO A 66 -14.06 -7.50 -2.76
C PRO A 66 -14.05 -6.18 -1.99
N VAL A 67 -15.25 -5.80 -1.50
CA VAL A 67 -15.48 -4.63 -0.65
C VAL A 67 -16.23 -5.08 0.60
N ILE A 68 -15.69 -4.76 1.77
CA ILE A 68 -16.29 -5.06 3.07
C ILE A 68 -17.35 -4.01 3.39
N ALA A 69 -18.58 -4.46 3.66
CA ALA A 69 -19.67 -3.64 4.15
C ALA A 69 -19.67 -3.63 5.70
N ASP A 70 -18.86 -2.76 6.29
CA ASP A 70 -18.70 -2.64 7.76
C ASP A 70 -19.76 -1.73 8.37
N ARG A 71 -21.05 -2.11 8.23
CA ARG A 71 -22.22 -1.33 8.67
C ARG A 71 -22.14 -0.87 10.13
N SER A 72 -21.58 -1.68 11.00
CA SER A 72 -21.40 -1.33 12.42
C SER A 72 -20.21 -0.40 12.66
N GLY A 73 -19.29 -0.28 11.69
CA GLY A 73 -18.03 0.42 11.83
C GLY A 73 -17.07 -0.26 12.81
N GLU A 74 -17.28 -1.53 13.12
CA GLU A 74 -16.45 -2.26 14.09
C GLU A 74 -15.03 -2.47 13.56
N ILE A 75 -14.91 -2.91 12.30
CA ILE A 75 -13.63 -3.11 11.67
C ILE A 75 -12.92 -1.76 11.49
N ALA A 76 -13.64 -0.76 10.99
CA ALA A 76 -13.11 0.58 10.79
C ALA A 76 -12.55 1.19 12.09
N ARG A 77 -13.27 1.06 13.21
CA ARG A 77 -12.79 1.53 14.52
C ARG A 77 -11.58 0.74 15.01
N ARG A 78 -11.58 -0.59 14.85
CA ARG A 78 -10.46 -1.45 15.25
C ARG A 78 -9.16 -1.09 14.53
N TYR A 79 -9.23 -0.70 13.26
CA TYR A 79 -8.09 -0.27 12.44
C TYR A 79 -7.80 1.24 12.55
N GLY A 80 -8.59 2.01 13.32
CA GLY A 80 -8.41 3.46 13.42
C GLY A 80 -8.73 4.20 12.11
N MET A 81 -9.64 3.66 11.30
CA MET A 81 -10.06 4.24 10.02
C MET A 81 -11.13 5.31 10.18
N VAL A 82 -11.68 5.49 11.37
CA VAL A 82 -12.66 6.53 11.71
C VAL A 82 -11.93 7.63 12.46
N ALA A 83 -11.90 8.83 11.88
CA ALA A 83 -11.35 10.00 12.53
C ALA A 83 -12.49 10.78 13.21
N ASN A 84 -12.65 10.61 14.51
CA ASN A 84 -13.73 11.24 15.29
C ASN A 84 -13.77 12.78 15.16
N GLU A 85 -12.65 13.40 14.82
CA GLU A 85 -12.52 14.84 14.60
C GLU A 85 -13.06 15.29 13.24
N ILE A 86 -13.19 14.36 12.27
CA ILE A 86 -13.64 14.63 10.90
C ILE A 86 -15.06 14.14 10.69
N SER A 87 -15.37 12.93 11.13
CA SER A 87 -16.69 12.31 11.06
C SER A 87 -16.77 11.14 12.05
N ASN A 88 -17.87 11.04 12.78
CA ASN A 88 -18.14 9.89 13.63
C ASN A 88 -18.71 8.67 12.87
N THR A 89 -19.04 8.87 11.59
CA THR A 89 -19.81 7.91 10.79
C THR A 89 -19.17 7.55 9.46
N GLU A 90 -18.09 8.23 9.04
CA GLU A 90 -17.42 7.96 7.77
C GLU A 90 -15.98 7.52 8.02
N THR A 91 -15.49 6.60 7.20
CA THR A 91 -14.08 6.22 7.21
C THR A 91 -13.25 7.25 6.44
N VAL A 92 -12.05 7.54 6.92
CA VAL A 92 -11.04 8.32 6.17
C VAL A 92 -10.36 7.41 5.11
N ARG A 93 -9.56 8.01 4.23
CA ARG A 93 -8.86 7.26 3.16
C ARG A 93 -7.58 6.63 3.70
N ASN A 94 -7.73 5.54 4.44
CA ASN A 94 -6.59 4.76 4.94
C ASN A 94 -6.17 3.69 3.94
N VAL A 95 -4.88 3.33 3.99
CA VAL A 95 -4.31 2.16 3.33
C VAL A 95 -3.46 1.42 4.34
N PHE A 96 -3.70 0.14 4.51
CA PHE A 96 -2.88 -0.78 5.29
C PHE A 96 -2.25 -1.79 4.33
N ILE A 97 -0.93 -1.80 4.27
CA ILE A 97 -0.17 -2.82 3.54
C ILE A 97 0.21 -3.90 4.54
N ILE A 98 -0.33 -5.08 4.34
CA ILE A 98 -0.20 -6.24 5.24
C ILE A 98 0.56 -7.32 4.49
N ASP A 99 1.62 -7.86 5.09
CA ASP A 99 2.42 -8.91 4.47
C ASP A 99 1.76 -10.29 4.55
N ASP A 100 2.40 -11.30 3.99
CA ASP A 100 1.92 -12.68 3.93
C ASP A 100 1.92 -13.39 5.30
N LYS A 101 2.51 -12.78 6.33
CA LYS A 101 2.51 -13.23 7.72
C LYS A 101 1.42 -12.53 8.54
N GLY A 102 0.65 -11.62 7.93
CA GLY A 102 -0.39 -10.85 8.60
C GLY A 102 0.13 -9.64 9.37
N ILE A 103 1.36 -9.19 9.12
CA ILE A 103 1.97 -8.04 9.79
C ILE A 103 1.69 -6.77 8.97
N ILE A 104 1.17 -5.74 9.62
CA ILE A 104 1.03 -4.41 9.02
C ILE A 104 2.43 -3.81 8.83
N ARG A 105 2.81 -3.56 7.59
CA ARG A 105 4.12 -3.04 7.21
C ARG A 105 4.11 -1.52 7.00
N VAL A 106 3.04 -0.99 6.42
CA VAL A 106 2.87 0.44 6.16
C VAL A 106 1.42 0.84 6.39
N ILE A 107 1.23 2.03 6.91
CA ILE A 107 -0.07 2.70 7.03
C ILE A 107 0.04 4.05 6.33
N LEU A 108 -0.86 4.32 5.38
CA LEU A 108 -1.00 5.62 4.74
C LEU A 108 -2.36 6.21 5.11
N VAL A 109 -2.38 7.49 5.44
CA VAL A 109 -3.60 8.22 5.80
C VAL A 109 -3.72 9.45 4.91
N TYR A 110 -4.82 9.53 4.19
CA TYR A 110 -5.12 10.65 3.29
C TYR A 110 -6.36 11.41 3.77
N PRO A 111 -6.41 12.73 3.64
CA PRO A 111 -7.60 13.51 3.95
C PRO A 111 -8.72 13.21 2.94
N LEU A 112 -9.95 13.57 3.31
CA LEU A 112 -11.16 13.24 2.52
C LEU A 112 -11.13 13.81 1.10
N ASN A 113 -10.52 14.98 0.93
CA ASN A 113 -10.47 15.73 -0.33
C ASN A 113 -9.28 15.40 -1.23
N VAL A 114 -8.42 14.46 -0.84
CA VAL A 114 -7.22 14.06 -1.61
C VAL A 114 -7.31 12.59 -1.98
N GLY A 115 -7.42 12.31 -3.28
CA GLY A 115 -7.35 10.95 -3.81
C GLY A 115 -5.94 10.36 -3.69
N ARG A 116 -5.88 9.06 -3.49
CA ARG A 116 -4.62 8.31 -3.31
C ARG A 116 -3.86 8.16 -4.63
N CYS A 117 -2.55 8.18 -4.55
CA CYS A 117 -1.67 7.82 -5.67
C CYS A 117 -1.49 6.29 -5.70
N ILE A 118 -2.25 5.60 -6.55
CA ILE A 118 -2.24 4.13 -6.62
C ILE A 118 -0.88 3.58 -7.06
N PRO A 119 -0.16 4.19 -8.02
CA PRO A 119 1.21 3.78 -8.34
C PRO A 119 2.18 3.83 -7.16
N GLU A 120 2.02 4.79 -6.23
CA GLU A 120 2.86 4.87 -5.03
C GLU A 120 2.59 3.71 -4.07
N ILE A 121 1.32 3.30 -3.91
CA ILE A 121 0.97 2.11 -3.11
C ILE A 121 1.65 0.87 -3.69
N LEU A 122 1.62 0.71 -5.01
CA LEU A 122 2.29 -0.38 -5.70
C LEU A 122 3.80 -0.33 -5.49
N ARG A 123 4.43 0.85 -5.69
CA ARG A 123 5.87 1.06 -5.48
C ARG A 123 6.30 0.66 -4.05
N ILE A 124 5.51 1.02 -3.04
CA ILE A 124 5.81 0.67 -1.64
C ILE A 124 5.81 -0.86 -1.44
N ILE A 125 4.87 -1.59 -2.05
CA ILE A 125 4.84 -3.05 -1.96
C ILE A 125 6.07 -3.65 -2.61
N GLU A 126 6.44 -3.20 -3.81
CA GLU A 126 7.65 -3.65 -4.50
C GLU A 126 8.92 -3.35 -3.68
N ALA A 127 9.00 -2.17 -3.06
CA ALA A 127 10.11 -1.81 -2.19
C ALA A 127 10.21 -2.73 -0.96
N LEU A 128 9.09 -3.03 -0.32
CA LEU A 128 9.04 -3.94 0.84
C LEU A 128 9.44 -5.36 0.45
N GLN A 129 8.90 -5.88 -0.65
CA GLN A 129 9.22 -7.24 -1.12
C GLN A 129 10.67 -7.35 -1.57
N THR A 130 11.20 -6.31 -2.23
CA THR A 130 12.60 -6.25 -2.64
C THR A 130 13.54 -6.23 -1.43
N ALA A 131 13.22 -5.41 -0.43
CA ALA A 131 13.99 -5.32 0.81
C ALA A 131 13.99 -6.66 1.57
N ASP A 132 12.83 -7.30 1.69
CA ASP A 132 12.69 -8.59 2.39
C ASP A 132 13.44 -9.72 1.65
N CYS A 133 13.30 -9.80 0.33
CA CYS A 133 13.93 -10.84 -0.49
C CYS A 133 15.46 -10.75 -0.45
N ASN A 134 16.00 -9.54 -0.51
CA ASN A 134 17.44 -9.29 -0.56
C ASN A 134 18.07 -9.07 0.82
N LYS A 135 17.29 -9.05 1.90
CA LYS A 135 17.73 -8.65 3.26
C LYS A 135 18.48 -7.32 3.23
N ALA A 136 17.97 -6.38 2.45
CA ALA A 136 18.55 -5.09 2.14
C ALA A 136 17.59 -3.95 2.48
N SER A 137 17.97 -2.72 2.14
CA SER A 137 17.09 -1.55 2.27
C SER A 137 16.96 -0.85 0.92
N THR A 138 15.81 -0.25 0.67
CA THR A 138 15.62 0.63 -0.48
C THR A 138 15.95 2.08 -0.08
N PRO A 139 16.73 2.83 -0.87
CA PRO A 139 17.03 4.23 -0.59
C PRO A 139 15.81 5.13 -0.75
N ALA A 140 15.96 6.39 -0.36
CA ALA A 140 14.97 7.43 -0.64
C ALA A 140 14.71 7.53 -2.14
N ASN A 141 13.44 7.72 -2.51
CA ASN A 141 12.97 7.82 -3.91
C ASN A 141 13.21 6.58 -4.78
N TRP A 142 13.50 5.44 -4.17
CA TRP A 142 13.73 4.19 -4.89
C TRP A 142 12.57 3.83 -5.82
N LEU A 143 12.90 3.42 -7.01
CA LEU A 143 11.98 2.83 -7.99
C LEU A 143 12.39 1.39 -8.31
N PRO A 144 11.45 0.55 -8.77
CA PRO A 144 11.77 -0.80 -9.20
C PRO A 144 12.90 -0.84 -10.22
N GLY A 145 13.94 -1.63 -9.90
CA GLY A 145 15.16 -1.71 -10.70
C GLY A 145 16.32 -0.83 -10.24
N ASP A 146 16.07 0.12 -9.34
CA ASP A 146 17.13 0.93 -8.76
C ASP A 146 18.03 0.12 -7.80
N PRO A 147 19.26 0.57 -7.55
CA PRO A 147 20.14 -0.04 -6.56
C PRO A 147 19.52 -0.08 -5.16
N ILE A 148 19.89 -1.12 -4.40
CA ILE A 148 19.49 -1.31 -3.00
C ILE A 148 20.70 -1.12 -2.09
N ILE A 149 20.43 -0.77 -0.83
CA ILE A 149 21.46 -0.53 0.18
C ILE A 149 21.69 -1.81 0.99
N VAL A 150 22.93 -2.26 1.05
CA VAL A 150 23.34 -3.36 1.93
C VAL A 150 23.31 -2.89 3.39
N PRO A 151 22.74 -3.68 4.34
CA PRO A 151 22.69 -3.29 5.75
C PRO A 151 24.07 -2.96 6.31
N ALA A 152 24.14 -1.96 7.20
CA ALA A 152 25.38 -1.55 7.82
C ALA A 152 26.02 -2.72 8.60
N PRO A 153 27.37 -2.82 8.64
CA PRO A 153 28.09 -3.84 9.39
C PRO A 153 27.71 -3.82 10.86
N LYS A 154 27.58 -5.00 11.47
CA LYS A 154 27.25 -5.17 12.90
C LYS A 154 28.45 -5.53 13.75
N THR A 155 29.57 -5.91 13.14
CA THR A 155 30.82 -6.30 13.82
C THR A 155 32.01 -5.55 13.23
N CYS A 156 33.09 -5.46 14.03
CA CYS A 156 34.35 -4.86 13.57
C CYS A 156 34.93 -5.60 12.35
N ASN A 157 34.80 -6.91 12.30
CA ASN A 157 35.29 -7.72 11.18
C ASN A 157 34.52 -7.41 9.89
N GLU A 158 33.18 -7.35 9.96
CA GLU A 158 32.34 -6.95 8.82
C GLU A 158 32.66 -5.53 8.35
N LEU A 159 32.86 -4.59 9.30
CA LEU A 159 33.26 -3.22 8.98
C LEU A 159 34.59 -3.18 8.22
N THR A 160 35.62 -3.88 8.76
CA THR A 160 36.94 -3.93 8.14
C THR A 160 36.89 -4.54 6.74
N GLY A 161 36.12 -5.62 6.58
CA GLY A 161 35.89 -6.25 5.28
C GLY A 161 35.26 -5.30 4.29
N ARG A 162 34.19 -4.60 4.69
CA ARG A 162 33.49 -3.65 3.83
C ARG A 162 34.34 -2.44 3.43
N VAL A 163 35.09 -1.89 4.37
CA VAL A 163 36.02 -0.78 4.08
C VAL A 163 37.06 -1.19 3.05
N LYS A 164 37.55 -2.43 3.12
CA LYS A 164 38.48 -2.98 2.14
C LYS A 164 37.83 -3.13 0.76
N GLU A 165 36.63 -3.73 0.73
CA GLU A 165 35.87 -3.94 -0.51
C GLU A 165 35.55 -2.63 -1.23
N ILE A 166 35.11 -1.59 -0.51
CA ILE A 166 34.84 -0.25 -1.07
C ILE A 166 36.12 0.37 -1.67
N LYS A 167 37.25 0.22 -0.96
CA LYS A 167 38.54 0.74 -1.46
C LYS A 167 39.00 0.03 -2.75
N GLU A 168 38.77 -1.27 -2.84
CA GLU A 168 39.20 -2.08 -3.98
C GLU A 168 38.26 -1.93 -5.18
N ASN A 169 36.93 -1.95 -4.94
CA ASN A 169 35.92 -2.04 -6.02
C ASN A 169 35.22 -0.70 -6.29
N ARG A 170 35.45 0.35 -5.51
CA ARG A 170 34.74 1.63 -5.57
C ARG A 170 33.21 1.52 -5.50
N ASN A 171 32.68 0.43 -4.96
CA ASN A 171 31.25 0.21 -4.76
C ASN A 171 30.81 0.80 -3.44
N GLY A 172 30.00 1.86 -3.51
CA GLY A 172 29.47 2.55 -2.34
C GLY A 172 30.22 3.85 -1.99
N ILE A 173 29.52 4.71 -1.26
CA ILE A 173 30.00 6.04 -0.84
C ILE A 173 30.79 5.92 0.49
N SER A 174 30.33 5.01 1.37
CA SER A 174 30.93 4.80 2.69
C SER A 174 30.55 3.40 3.21
N TRP A 175 31.22 2.96 4.29
CA TRP A 175 30.97 1.67 4.93
C TRP A 175 29.51 1.49 5.42
N TYR A 176 28.80 2.58 5.65
CA TYR A 176 27.38 2.58 6.06
C TYR A 176 26.43 2.86 4.88
N LEU A 177 26.95 3.19 3.71
CA LEU A 177 26.20 3.48 2.48
C LEU A 177 26.90 2.83 1.29
N SER A 178 26.57 1.56 1.09
CA SER A 178 27.11 0.72 0.03
C SER A 178 26.03 -0.16 -0.59
#